data_7e3419eda9efe2297a9be67fb9520258
#
_entry.id   7e3419eda9efe2297a9be67fb9520258
#
_cell.length_a   1.000
_cell.length_b   1.000
_cell.length_c   1.000
_cell.angle_alpha   90.00
_cell.angle_beta   90.00
_cell.angle_gamma   90.00
#
_symmetry.space_group_name_H-M   'P 1'
#
loop_
_entity.id
_entity.type
_entity.pdbx_description
1 polymer ?
#
loop_
_entity_poly.entity_id
_entity_poly.type
_entity_poly.pdbx_seq_one_letter_code
_entity_poly.pdbx_strand_id
1 'polypeptide(L)'
;MAQIRSKPFGVTKQGANVTEYILSNPGGLTVSVLDYGCIIKNIIVPAKNGPVDVVLGHDTMADYEDDFTSSGSTCCGAFVGRYANRIENATFSVGGKTYQLEANNGPNHLHGCFSRKLYRVKAFGDTLLMEAESPDGEDGFPGNLKLAVRYTLTEDNTFRMDYRVSSDADTIVNLTNHSYFNLNGDPSKEGTNMWLYLNADNYTPADSTYMTTGEIRSVEGTPMDFRKAHALEETINDTSFDQIRNATGYDHNWCLNTYKNGKGDDTKVCAVLWSPVTKIGLSMYTNEPGVQVYTGNFQGTGVSCKHGIKYPKHVSVCLESQKYPDSPNKPNWPSPYLKPGEKYYSHVAYRFWTGEFGIDK
;
A
#
# COMPACT_ATOMS: atom_id res chain seq x y z
N MET A 1 19.20 -7.85 -16.62
CA MET A 1 17.90 -8.37 -16.10
C MET A 1 18.09 -8.80 -14.67
N ALA A 2 17.08 -8.60 -13.82
CA ALA A 2 17.12 -9.11 -12.45
C ALA A 2 17.19 -10.65 -12.44
N GLN A 3 17.78 -11.19 -11.38
CA GLN A 3 17.78 -12.62 -11.10
C GLN A 3 16.75 -12.93 -10.03
N ILE A 4 16.08 -14.08 -10.16
CA ILE A 4 15.11 -14.54 -9.16
C ILE A 4 15.62 -15.85 -8.54
N ARG A 5 15.65 -15.88 -7.21
CA ARG A 5 15.93 -17.07 -6.40
C ARG A 5 14.75 -17.30 -5.46
N SER A 6 14.58 -18.55 -5.02
CA SER A 6 13.55 -18.88 -4.03
C SER A 6 14.12 -19.75 -2.92
N LYS A 7 13.50 -19.66 -1.74
CA LYS A 7 13.78 -20.52 -0.59
C LYS A 7 12.53 -20.71 0.25
N PRO A 8 12.43 -21.78 1.03
CA PRO A 8 11.36 -21.90 2.04
C PRO A 8 11.40 -20.71 3.00
N PHE A 9 10.21 -20.18 3.35
CA PHE A 9 10.08 -19.13 4.38
C PHE A 9 9.48 -19.69 5.68
N GLY A 10 8.42 -20.46 5.58
CA GLY A 10 7.74 -21.02 6.74
C GLY A 10 6.53 -21.86 6.34
N VAL A 11 5.70 -22.12 7.34
CA VAL A 11 4.47 -22.88 7.17
C VAL A 11 3.33 -22.12 7.84
N THR A 12 2.19 -22.00 7.19
CA THR A 12 1.00 -21.36 7.76
C THR A 12 0.42 -22.22 8.91
N LYS A 13 -0.43 -21.62 9.74
CA LYS A 13 -1.16 -22.35 10.80
C LYS A 13 -2.02 -23.50 10.25
N GLN A 14 -2.43 -23.44 8.97
CA GLN A 14 -3.16 -24.48 8.29
C GLN A 14 -2.24 -25.54 7.64
N GLY A 15 -0.92 -25.44 7.79
CA GLY A 15 0.05 -26.41 7.29
C GLY A 15 0.48 -26.20 5.85
N ALA A 16 0.16 -25.08 5.21
CA ALA A 16 0.60 -24.77 3.86
C ALA A 16 2.04 -24.20 3.86
N ASN A 17 2.91 -24.68 2.96
CA ASN A 17 4.25 -24.15 2.80
C ASN A 17 4.22 -22.76 2.16
N VAL A 18 5.05 -21.84 2.67
CA VAL A 18 5.24 -20.48 2.15
C VAL A 18 6.67 -20.33 1.65
N THR A 19 6.79 -19.77 0.45
CA THR A 19 8.06 -19.58 -0.26
C THR A 19 8.41 -18.10 -0.33
N GLU A 20 9.66 -17.76 -0.02
CA GLU A 20 10.24 -16.44 -0.26
C GLU A 20 10.92 -16.43 -1.64
N TYR A 21 10.54 -15.47 -2.48
CA TYR A 21 11.17 -15.18 -3.77
C TYR A 21 12.01 -13.92 -3.66
N ILE A 22 13.26 -13.97 -4.12
CA ILE A 22 14.23 -12.89 -3.99
C ILE A 22 14.62 -12.43 -5.39
N LEU A 23 14.22 -11.22 -5.74
CA LEU A 23 14.60 -10.55 -6.98
C LEU A 23 15.79 -9.65 -6.70
N SER A 24 16.83 -9.71 -7.52
CA SER A 24 18.02 -8.84 -7.39
C SER A 24 18.43 -8.34 -8.77
N ASN A 25 18.61 -7.03 -8.91
CA ASN A 25 19.07 -6.43 -10.16
C ASN A 25 20.59 -6.16 -10.15
N PRO A 26 21.22 -5.86 -11.32
CA PRO A 26 22.65 -5.55 -11.38
C PRO A 26 23.04 -4.29 -10.58
N GLY A 27 22.10 -3.36 -10.33
CA GLY A 27 22.33 -2.16 -9.52
C GLY A 27 22.39 -2.43 -8.01
N GLY A 28 22.13 -3.68 -7.58
CA GLY A 28 22.19 -4.10 -6.18
C GLY A 28 20.88 -3.94 -5.41
N LEU A 29 19.82 -3.42 -6.03
CA LEU A 29 18.50 -3.41 -5.42
C LEU A 29 17.99 -4.85 -5.31
N THR A 30 17.52 -5.23 -4.12
CA THR A 30 16.97 -6.56 -3.84
C THR A 30 15.57 -6.43 -3.22
N VAL A 31 14.63 -7.20 -3.73
CA VAL A 31 13.26 -7.27 -3.21
C VAL A 31 12.91 -8.70 -2.86
N SER A 32 12.47 -8.96 -1.63
CA SER A 32 11.96 -10.26 -1.19
C SER A 32 10.45 -10.25 -1.11
N VAL A 33 9.82 -11.26 -1.70
CA VAL A 33 8.37 -11.41 -1.80
C VAL A 33 7.95 -12.79 -1.31
N LEU A 34 6.88 -12.87 -0.53
CA LEU A 34 6.26 -14.13 -0.13
C LEU A 34 5.10 -14.48 -1.06
N ASP A 35 4.90 -15.77 -1.34
CA ASP A 35 3.72 -16.26 -2.05
C ASP A 35 2.45 -16.24 -1.18
N TYR A 36 2.55 -15.93 0.09
CA TYR A 36 1.42 -15.63 0.98
C TYR A 36 1.19 -14.11 0.99
N GLY A 37 -0.03 -13.69 0.67
CA GLY A 37 -0.42 -12.27 0.64
C GLY A 37 0.34 -11.40 -0.35
N CYS A 38 1.14 -11.99 -1.27
CA CYS A 38 2.10 -11.26 -2.12
C CYS A 38 2.94 -10.26 -1.30
N ILE A 39 3.30 -10.63 -0.07
CA ILE A 39 3.96 -9.76 0.90
C ILE A 39 5.33 -9.33 0.39
N ILE A 40 5.58 -8.03 0.34
CA ILE A 40 6.91 -7.46 0.17
C ILE A 40 7.58 -7.49 1.56
N LYS A 41 8.45 -8.48 1.75
CA LYS A 41 9.12 -8.71 3.03
C LYS A 41 10.33 -7.80 3.24
N ASN A 42 11.14 -7.61 2.20
CA ASN A 42 12.32 -6.74 2.24
C ASN A 42 12.42 -5.95 0.94
N ILE A 43 12.90 -4.71 1.04
CA ILE A 43 13.45 -3.92 -0.07
C ILE A 43 14.81 -3.41 0.40
N ILE A 44 15.87 -3.99 -0.14
CA ILE A 44 17.24 -3.66 0.26
C ILE A 44 17.84 -2.75 -0.80
N VAL A 45 18.02 -1.48 -0.44
CA VAL A 45 18.57 -0.45 -1.31
C VAL A 45 20.06 -0.29 -1.06
N PRO A 46 20.93 -0.37 -2.10
CA PRO A 46 22.35 -0.06 -1.95
C PRO A 46 22.51 1.43 -1.62
N ALA A 47 23.23 1.73 -0.52
CA ALA A 47 23.52 3.08 -0.09
C ALA A 47 24.99 3.26 0.24
N LYS A 48 25.45 4.51 0.41
CA LYS A 48 26.87 4.87 0.61
C LYS A 48 27.51 4.10 1.77
N ASN A 49 26.78 3.87 2.85
CA ASN A 49 27.27 3.23 4.07
C ASN A 49 26.91 1.74 4.16
N GLY A 50 26.50 1.12 3.07
CA GLY A 50 26.06 -0.27 2.98
C GLY A 50 24.57 -0.39 2.60
N PRO A 51 24.10 -1.62 2.35
CA PRO A 51 22.71 -1.86 1.98
C PRO A 51 21.77 -1.59 3.14
N VAL A 52 20.60 -1.01 2.85
CA VAL A 52 19.57 -0.63 3.82
C VAL A 52 18.25 -1.32 3.47
N ASP A 53 17.66 -2.06 4.41
CA ASP A 53 16.29 -2.54 4.29
C ASP A 53 15.33 -1.38 4.62
N VAL A 54 14.57 -0.96 3.63
CA VAL A 54 13.73 0.25 3.71
C VAL A 54 12.26 -0.04 4.00
N VAL A 55 11.89 -1.30 4.29
CA VAL A 55 10.50 -1.66 4.64
C VAL A 55 10.43 -2.42 5.97
N LEU A 56 9.35 -2.17 6.70
CA LEU A 56 9.00 -2.92 7.90
C LEU A 56 8.45 -4.30 7.54
N GLY A 57 8.31 -5.18 8.52
CA GLY A 57 7.74 -6.53 8.35
C GLY A 57 7.95 -7.40 9.58
N HIS A 58 7.81 -8.69 9.38
CA HIS A 58 8.01 -9.72 10.40
C HIS A 58 9.08 -10.73 9.97
N ASP A 59 9.65 -11.45 10.96
CA ASP A 59 10.70 -12.44 10.68
C ASP A 59 10.13 -13.83 10.34
N THR A 60 8.94 -14.16 10.86
CA THR A 60 8.35 -15.49 10.72
C THR A 60 6.96 -15.45 10.09
N MET A 61 6.53 -16.60 9.52
CA MET A 61 5.18 -16.76 9.00
C MET A 61 4.12 -16.65 10.11
N ALA A 62 4.43 -17.16 11.29
CA ALA A 62 3.55 -17.07 12.45
C ALA A 62 3.28 -15.61 12.86
N ASP A 63 4.31 -14.77 12.87
CA ASP A 63 4.17 -13.34 13.20
C ASP A 63 3.30 -12.61 12.16
N TYR A 64 3.42 -12.93 10.87
CA TYR A 64 2.53 -12.39 9.83
C TYR A 64 1.07 -12.81 10.04
N GLU A 65 0.82 -14.08 10.35
CA GLU A 65 -0.55 -14.56 10.58
C GLU A 65 -1.14 -13.98 11.87
N ASP A 66 -0.34 -13.80 12.92
CA ASP A 66 -0.75 -13.17 14.18
C ASP A 66 -1.08 -11.70 13.98
N ASP A 67 -0.27 -10.96 13.18
CA ASP A 67 -0.57 -9.59 12.79
C ASP A 67 -1.88 -9.50 12.02
N PHE A 68 -2.05 -10.31 10.97
CA PHE A 68 -3.21 -10.24 10.07
C PHE A 68 -4.53 -10.68 10.71
N THR A 69 -4.48 -11.36 11.85
CA THR A 69 -5.67 -11.77 12.63
C THR A 69 -5.88 -10.94 13.89
N SER A 70 -4.95 -10.02 14.20
CA SER A 70 -5.08 -9.11 15.32
C SER A 70 -6.10 -8.01 15.06
N SER A 71 -6.71 -7.45 16.10
CA SER A 71 -7.62 -6.31 16.01
C SER A 71 -6.94 -5.01 15.53
N GLY A 72 -5.62 -4.98 15.51
CA GLY A 72 -4.78 -3.88 15.02
C GLY A 72 -3.91 -4.29 13.85
N SER A 73 -4.42 -5.19 12.99
CA SER A 73 -3.68 -5.69 11.83
C SER A 73 -3.04 -4.57 11.03
N THR A 74 -1.74 -4.71 10.78
CA THR A 74 -0.97 -3.75 9.99
C THR A 74 -1.00 -4.08 8.50
N CYS A 75 -1.36 -5.29 8.10
CA CYS A 75 -1.21 -5.79 6.72
C CYS A 75 0.18 -5.54 6.14
N CYS A 76 1.22 -5.64 6.96
CA CYS A 76 2.57 -5.16 6.68
C CYS A 76 3.15 -5.79 5.40
N GLY A 77 3.41 -4.94 4.38
CA GLY A 77 3.94 -5.34 3.08
C GLY A 77 2.96 -6.09 2.18
N ALA A 78 1.73 -6.37 2.63
CA ALA A 78 0.80 -7.23 1.93
C ALA A 78 0.10 -6.56 0.74
N PHE A 79 -0.29 -7.38 -0.21
CA PHE A 79 -1.26 -7.02 -1.25
C PHE A 79 -2.67 -7.02 -0.64
N VAL A 80 -3.39 -5.91 -0.80
CA VAL A 80 -4.67 -5.63 -0.16
C VAL A 80 -5.79 -5.57 -1.20
N GLY A 81 -6.90 -6.18 -0.87
CA GLY A 81 -8.13 -6.27 -1.65
C GLY A 81 -9.12 -7.27 -0.98
N ARG A 82 -10.36 -7.41 -1.45
CA ARG A 82 -10.94 -6.99 -2.73
C ARG A 82 -11.06 -5.47 -2.86
N TYR A 83 -11.24 -4.77 -1.73
CA TYR A 83 -11.34 -3.33 -1.66
C TYR A 83 -10.36 -2.77 -0.62
N ALA A 84 -9.35 -2.04 -1.09
CA ALA A 84 -8.39 -1.34 -0.25
C ALA A 84 -9.05 -0.18 0.48
N ASN A 85 -8.61 0.08 1.72
CA ASN A 85 -9.18 1.06 2.61
C ASN A 85 -10.63 0.70 3.05
N ARG A 86 -11.42 1.68 3.54
CA ARG A 86 -12.71 1.46 4.20
C ARG A 86 -13.90 1.56 3.26
N ILE A 87 -14.95 0.77 3.60
CA ILE A 87 -16.31 0.91 3.08
C ILE A 87 -17.22 1.15 4.29
N GLU A 88 -17.94 2.27 4.28
CA GLU A 88 -18.81 2.72 5.37
C GLU A 88 -19.92 1.71 5.65
N ASN A 89 -20.14 1.42 6.95
CA ASN A 89 -21.12 0.44 7.43
C ASN A 89 -20.99 -0.95 6.77
N ALA A 90 -19.81 -1.27 6.21
CA ALA A 90 -19.55 -2.51 5.49
C ALA A 90 -20.60 -2.81 4.40
N THR A 91 -21.13 -1.77 3.73
CA THR A 91 -22.26 -1.90 2.80
C THR A 91 -22.03 -1.09 1.52
N PHE A 92 -22.37 -1.69 0.37
CA PHE A 92 -22.39 -1.00 -0.92
C PHE A 92 -23.47 -1.57 -1.83
N SER A 93 -23.79 -0.85 -2.92
CA SER A 93 -24.77 -1.31 -3.91
C SER A 93 -24.16 -1.39 -5.29
N VAL A 94 -24.44 -2.48 -6.02
CA VAL A 94 -24.05 -2.68 -7.43
C VAL A 94 -25.11 -3.50 -8.15
N GLY A 95 -25.39 -3.20 -9.42
CA GLY A 95 -26.37 -3.94 -10.23
C GLY A 95 -27.80 -3.91 -9.62
N GLY A 96 -28.14 -2.86 -8.86
CA GLY A 96 -29.45 -2.71 -8.19
C GLY A 96 -29.61 -3.57 -6.94
N LYS A 97 -28.55 -4.21 -6.45
CA LYS A 97 -28.53 -5.00 -5.20
C LYS A 97 -27.60 -4.37 -4.18
N THR A 98 -27.98 -4.44 -2.92
CA THR A 98 -27.14 -4.06 -1.79
C THR A 98 -26.45 -5.29 -1.22
N TYR A 99 -25.15 -5.16 -0.95
CA TYR A 99 -24.31 -6.21 -0.39
C TYR A 99 -23.81 -5.80 0.97
N GLN A 100 -23.88 -6.72 1.92
CA GLN A 100 -23.31 -6.60 3.25
C GLN A 100 -21.97 -7.33 3.29
N LEU A 101 -20.91 -6.60 3.62
CA LEU A 101 -19.57 -7.15 3.80
C LEU A 101 -19.33 -7.57 5.25
N GLU A 102 -18.23 -8.25 5.50
CA GLU A 102 -17.73 -8.47 6.85
C GLU A 102 -17.35 -7.13 7.50
N ALA A 103 -17.92 -6.81 8.65
CA ALA A 103 -17.54 -5.66 9.46
C ALA A 103 -16.32 -6.02 10.33
N ASN A 104 -15.12 -5.73 9.82
CA ASN A 104 -13.85 -6.09 10.44
C ASN A 104 -13.09 -4.89 11.05
N ASN A 105 -13.67 -3.68 10.96
CA ASN A 105 -13.11 -2.46 11.51
C ASN A 105 -14.22 -1.60 12.13
N GLY A 106 -14.65 -1.96 13.33
CA GLY A 106 -15.87 -1.42 13.93
C GLY A 106 -17.08 -1.73 13.03
N PRO A 107 -17.90 -0.73 12.65
CA PRO A 107 -19.03 -0.95 11.74
C PRO A 107 -18.59 -1.09 10.27
N ASN A 108 -17.33 -0.78 9.94
CA ASN A 108 -16.85 -0.66 8.58
C ASN A 108 -16.14 -1.93 8.10
N HIS A 109 -16.06 -2.11 6.79
CA HIS A 109 -15.16 -3.07 6.17
C HIS A 109 -13.83 -2.39 5.86
N LEU A 110 -12.70 -3.07 6.11
CA LEU A 110 -11.35 -2.58 5.86
C LEU A 110 -10.50 -3.65 5.18
N HIS A 111 -9.90 -3.33 4.04
CA HIS A 111 -8.84 -4.06 3.33
C HIS A 111 -9.19 -5.45 2.75
N GLY A 112 -10.17 -6.18 3.30
CA GLY A 112 -10.54 -7.53 2.86
C GLY A 112 -9.51 -8.61 3.21
N CYS A 113 -9.51 -9.72 2.43
CA CYS A 113 -8.77 -10.93 2.79
C CYS A 113 -7.57 -11.28 1.90
N PHE A 114 -7.24 -10.46 0.89
CA PHE A 114 -6.18 -10.82 -0.07
C PHE A 114 -4.79 -10.94 0.55
N SER A 115 -4.54 -10.22 1.65
CA SER A 115 -3.33 -10.34 2.46
C SER A 115 -3.14 -11.73 3.10
N ARG A 116 -4.21 -12.53 3.21
CA ARG A 116 -4.23 -13.85 3.86
C ARG A 116 -4.34 -15.01 2.88
N LYS A 117 -4.15 -14.78 1.58
CA LYS A 117 -4.22 -15.80 0.54
C LYS A 117 -2.84 -16.35 0.18
N LEU A 118 -2.79 -17.62 -0.18
CA LEU A 118 -1.64 -18.23 -0.83
C LEU A 118 -1.82 -18.12 -2.35
N TYR A 119 -0.77 -17.66 -3.04
CA TYR A 119 -0.76 -17.42 -4.48
C TYR A 119 0.06 -18.47 -5.21
N ARG A 120 -0.39 -18.89 -6.39
CA ARG A 120 0.41 -19.71 -7.30
C ARG A 120 1.41 -18.80 -8.00
N VAL A 121 2.70 -19.12 -7.89
CA VAL A 121 3.78 -18.28 -8.42
C VAL A 121 4.41 -18.92 -9.65
N LYS A 122 4.61 -18.09 -10.67
CA LYS A 122 5.47 -18.38 -11.84
C LYS A 122 6.54 -17.30 -11.91
N ALA A 123 7.80 -17.71 -11.91
CA ALA A 123 8.94 -16.82 -12.08
C ALA A 123 9.48 -16.92 -13.52
N PHE A 124 9.68 -15.78 -14.18
CA PHE A 124 10.27 -15.73 -15.52
C PHE A 124 11.00 -14.39 -15.75
N GLY A 125 12.24 -14.48 -16.21
CA GLY A 125 13.09 -13.30 -16.39
C GLY A 125 13.28 -12.52 -15.08
N ASP A 126 12.83 -11.28 -15.06
CA ASP A 126 12.86 -10.35 -13.92
C ASP A 126 11.49 -10.21 -13.21
N THR A 127 10.58 -11.13 -13.50
CA THR A 127 9.15 -11.01 -13.13
C THR A 127 8.66 -12.22 -12.33
N LEU A 128 7.90 -11.93 -11.27
CA LEU A 128 7.02 -12.87 -10.58
C LEU A 128 5.57 -12.63 -11.02
N LEU A 129 4.90 -13.67 -11.50
CA LEU A 129 3.45 -13.68 -11.71
C LEU A 129 2.83 -14.52 -10.60
N MET A 130 1.99 -13.91 -9.80
CA MET A 130 1.28 -14.51 -8.68
C MET A 130 -0.22 -14.50 -8.98
N GLU A 131 -0.84 -15.67 -8.99
CA GLU A 131 -2.23 -15.88 -9.39
C GLU A 131 -3.04 -16.49 -8.24
N ALA A 132 -4.25 -15.97 -8.03
CA ALA A 132 -5.23 -16.52 -7.10
C ALA A 132 -6.65 -16.30 -7.62
N GLU A 133 -7.61 -16.92 -6.94
CA GLU A 133 -9.05 -16.73 -7.16
C GLU A 133 -9.71 -16.25 -5.87
N SER A 134 -10.78 -15.47 -6.02
CA SER A 134 -11.64 -15.04 -4.93
C SER A 134 -13.07 -15.43 -5.31
N PRO A 135 -13.67 -16.44 -4.64
CA PRO A 135 -14.98 -16.94 -4.99
C PRO A 135 -16.08 -15.93 -4.71
N ASP A 136 -17.23 -16.09 -5.39
CA ASP A 136 -18.45 -15.35 -5.10
C ASP A 136 -18.81 -15.46 -3.61
N GLY A 137 -19.14 -14.33 -2.99
CA GLY A 137 -19.49 -14.25 -1.57
C GLY A 137 -18.30 -14.17 -0.60
N GLU A 138 -17.04 -14.25 -1.05
CA GLU A 138 -15.88 -14.08 -0.17
C GLU A 138 -15.89 -12.66 0.44
N ASP A 139 -15.78 -12.55 1.78
CA ASP A 139 -15.96 -11.32 2.57
C ASP A 139 -17.30 -10.59 2.31
N GLY A 140 -18.26 -11.23 1.64
CA GLY A 140 -19.55 -10.64 1.23
C GLY A 140 -19.56 -10.01 -0.16
N PHE A 141 -18.45 -10.02 -0.89
CA PHE A 141 -18.38 -9.43 -2.24
C PHE A 141 -18.96 -10.36 -3.31
N PRO A 142 -19.74 -9.83 -4.29
CA PRO A 142 -20.29 -10.62 -5.39
C PRO A 142 -19.24 -10.94 -6.46
N GLY A 143 -19.47 -12.05 -7.16
CA GLY A 143 -18.73 -12.51 -8.32
C GLY A 143 -17.46 -13.29 -8.01
N ASN A 144 -17.14 -14.24 -8.89
CA ASN A 144 -15.87 -14.94 -8.87
C ASN A 144 -14.78 -14.08 -9.52
N LEU A 145 -13.73 -13.74 -8.78
CA LEU A 145 -12.59 -12.99 -9.30
C LEU A 145 -11.43 -13.91 -9.65
N LYS A 146 -10.80 -13.62 -10.80
CA LYS A 146 -9.45 -14.11 -11.13
C LYS A 146 -8.46 -12.98 -10.93
N LEU A 147 -7.44 -13.23 -10.12
CA LEU A 147 -6.41 -12.27 -9.72
C LEU A 147 -5.08 -12.63 -10.38
N ALA A 148 -4.40 -11.63 -10.92
CA ALA A 148 -3.01 -11.74 -11.37
C ALA A 148 -2.24 -10.52 -10.86
N VAL A 149 -1.29 -10.77 -9.98
CA VAL A 149 -0.34 -9.80 -9.43
C VAL A 149 1.02 -10.05 -10.08
N ARG A 150 1.56 -9.05 -10.74
CA ARG A 150 2.87 -9.13 -11.38
C ARG A 150 3.82 -8.18 -10.66
N TYR A 151 4.94 -8.70 -10.17
CA TYR A 151 6.03 -7.93 -9.60
C TYR A 151 7.26 -8.05 -10.49
N THR A 152 7.81 -6.92 -10.90
CA THR A 152 8.98 -6.84 -11.79
C THR A 152 10.02 -5.90 -11.20
N LEU A 153 11.26 -6.35 -11.14
CA LEU A 153 12.40 -5.53 -10.73
C LEU A 153 13.24 -5.15 -11.94
N THR A 154 13.24 -3.88 -12.32
CA THR A 154 13.97 -3.39 -13.50
C THR A 154 15.43 -3.05 -13.20
N GLU A 155 16.23 -2.84 -14.24
CA GLU A 155 17.66 -2.50 -14.11
C GLU A 155 17.89 -1.09 -13.55
N ASP A 156 16.95 -0.17 -13.72
CA ASP A 156 17.01 1.22 -13.25
C ASP A 156 16.49 1.39 -11.81
N ASN A 157 16.49 0.31 -11.02
CA ASN A 157 16.05 0.27 -9.63
C ASN A 157 14.56 0.62 -9.44
N THR A 158 13.72 0.29 -10.42
CA THR A 158 12.28 0.42 -10.30
C THR A 158 11.64 -0.93 -9.97
N PHE A 159 10.93 -1.00 -8.87
CA PHE A 159 10.08 -2.13 -8.52
C PHE A 159 8.64 -1.83 -8.95
N ARG A 160 8.15 -2.59 -9.93
CA ARG A 160 6.84 -2.42 -10.55
C ARG A 160 5.86 -3.47 -10.05
N MET A 161 4.65 -3.04 -9.78
CA MET A 161 3.53 -3.89 -9.38
C MET A 161 2.35 -3.62 -10.31
N ASP A 162 1.96 -4.63 -11.08
CA ASP A 162 0.81 -4.59 -11.97
C ASP A 162 -0.27 -5.53 -11.44
N TYR A 163 -1.48 -5.04 -11.25
CA TYR A 163 -2.64 -5.80 -10.77
C TYR A 163 -3.66 -5.93 -11.90
N ARG A 164 -4.10 -7.15 -12.16
CA ARG A 164 -5.14 -7.45 -13.14
C ARG A 164 -6.21 -8.33 -12.52
N VAL A 165 -7.45 -7.93 -12.72
CA VAL A 165 -8.63 -8.64 -12.21
C VAL A 165 -9.69 -8.73 -13.29
N SER A 166 -10.40 -9.87 -13.31
CA SER A 166 -11.65 -10.04 -14.04
C SER A 166 -12.69 -10.69 -13.13
N SER A 167 -13.95 -10.37 -13.37
CA SER A 167 -15.10 -10.92 -12.63
C SER A 167 -16.12 -11.51 -13.60
N ASP A 168 -16.88 -12.50 -13.13
CA ASP A 168 -18.04 -13.06 -13.84
C ASP A 168 -19.36 -12.37 -13.47
N ALA A 169 -19.36 -11.48 -12.48
CA ALA A 169 -20.52 -10.69 -12.06
C ALA A 169 -20.13 -9.23 -11.80
N ASP A 170 -21.12 -8.36 -11.71
CA ASP A 170 -20.91 -6.97 -11.26
C ASP A 170 -20.34 -6.96 -9.85
N THR A 171 -19.23 -6.24 -9.65
CA THR A 171 -18.55 -6.14 -8.36
C THR A 171 -17.80 -4.81 -8.21
N ILE A 172 -17.09 -4.63 -7.12
CA ILE A 172 -16.17 -3.51 -6.90
C ILE A 172 -14.76 -4.03 -6.68
N VAL A 173 -13.76 -3.26 -7.15
CA VAL A 173 -12.33 -3.59 -7.00
C VAL A 173 -11.54 -2.33 -6.70
N ASN A 174 -10.73 -2.39 -5.66
CA ASN A 174 -9.73 -1.39 -5.32
C ASN A 174 -8.53 -2.12 -4.70
N LEU A 175 -7.37 -2.07 -5.33
CA LEU A 175 -6.21 -2.86 -4.95
C LEU A 175 -5.03 -1.97 -4.62
N THR A 176 -4.26 -2.36 -3.59
CA THR A 176 -3.04 -1.66 -3.20
C THR A 176 -2.00 -2.60 -2.61
N ASN A 177 -0.81 -2.10 -2.34
CA ASN A 177 0.19 -2.74 -1.49
C ASN A 177 0.43 -1.89 -0.24
N HIS A 178 0.49 -2.53 0.92
CA HIS A 178 0.58 -1.89 2.22
C HIS A 178 2.02 -1.96 2.79
N SER A 179 3.01 -1.57 1.99
CA SER A 179 4.40 -1.48 2.46
C SER A 179 4.60 -0.27 3.37
N TYR A 180 5.26 -0.50 4.50
CA TYR A 180 5.64 0.51 5.48
C TYR A 180 7.10 0.91 5.24
N PHE A 181 7.32 2.07 4.63
CA PHE A 181 8.66 2.54 4.28
C PHE A 181 9.32 3.27 5.46
N ASN A 182 10.53 2.84 5.83
CA ASN A 182 11.44 3.58 6.68
C ASN A 182 12.78 3.73 5.95
N LEU A 183 12.93 4.83 5.21
CA LEU A 183 14.14 5.08 4.42
C LEU A 183 15.35 5.46 5.28
N ASN A 184 15.17 5.71 6.59
CA ASN A 184 16.28 5.94 7.52
C ASN A 184 17.05 4.66 7.85
N GLY A 185 16.44 3.47 7.64
CA GLY A 185 17.06 2.18 7.89
C GLY A 185 17.18 1.81 9.38
N ASP A 186 16.60 2.61 10.28
CA ASP A 186 16.54 2.31 11.71
C ASP A 186 15.08 2.21 12.18
N PRO A 187 14.52 1.00 12.19
CA PRO A 187 13.11 0.80 12.59
C PRO A 187 12.85 0.88 14.09
N SER A 188 13.87 1.17 14.91
CA SER A 188 13.73 1.40 16.35
C SER A 188 13.36 2.84 16.69
N LYS A 189 13.37 3.76 15.70
CA LYS A 189 13.13 5.19 15.88
C LYS A 189 12.01 5.67 14.97
N GLU A 190 11.42 6.80 15.33
CA GLU A 190 10.46 7.50 14.48
C GLU A 190 11.08 7.90 13.14
N GLY A 191 10.27 7.83 12.07
CA GLY A 191 10.66 8.20 10.71
C GLY A 191 10.19 9.58 10.30
N THR A 192 9.77 10.43 11.24
CA THR A 192 9.12 11.72 10.96
C THR A 192 10.02 12.78 10.33
N ASN A 193 11.35 12.60 10.41
CA ASN A 193 12.33 13.44 9.71
C ASN A 193 12.42 13.13 8.20
N MET A 194 11.75 12.10 7.69
CA MET A 194 11.67 11.86 6.25
C MET A 194 10.88 12.97 5.56
N TRP A 195 11.34 13.36 4.38
CA TRP A 195 10.71 14.39 3.55
C TRP A 195 9.70 13.75 2.61
N LEU A 196 8.52 14.37 2.52
CA LEU A 196 7.45 13.94 1.62
C LEU A 196 7.17 15.04 0.59
N TYR A 197 6.95 14.63 -0.66
CA TYR A 197 6.37 15.42 -1.74
C TYR A 197 5.15 14.69 -2.28
N LEU A 198 4.06 15.41 -2.54
CA LEU A 198 2.85 14.89 -3.18
C LEU A 198 2.39 15.80 -4.32
N ASN A 199 2.20 15.23 -5.49
CA ASN A 199 1.62 15.91 -6.64
C ASN A 199 0.09 15.89 -6.56
N ALA A 200 -0.44 16.66 -5.60
CA ALA A 200 -1.86 16.69 -5.29
C ALA A 200 -2.27 18.05 -4.73
N ASP A 201 -3.28 18.68 -5.33
CA ASP A 201 -3.84 19.95 -4.87
C ASP A 201 -4.97 19.76 -3.85
N ASN A 202 -5.48 18.54 -3.71
CA ASN A 202 -6.62 18.21 -2.87
C ASN A 202 -6.42 16.88 -2.15
N TYR A 203 -7.20 16.69 -1.09
CA TYR A 203 -7.31 15.44 -0.36
C TYR A 203 -8.76 15.17 0.04
N THR A 204 -9.07 13.94 0.47
CA THR A 204 -10.38 13.58 1.03
C THR A 204 -10.30 13.62 2.56
N PRO A 205 -11.00 14.56 3.23
CA PRO A 205 -11.03 14.61 4.70
C PRO A 205 -11.68 13.36 5.29
N ALA A 206 -11.20 12.98 6.47
CA ALA A 206 -11.76 11.91 7.27
C ALA A 206 -12.28 12.43 8.61
N ASP A 207 -13.35 11.80 9.11
CA ASP A 207 -13.85 12.04 10.45
C ASP A 207 -13.03 11.31 11.52
N SER A 208 -13.45 11.40 12.79
CA SER A 208 -12.76 10.75 13.91
C SER A 208 -12.84 9.22 13.89
N THR A 209 -13.60 8.62 12.97
CA THR A 209 -13.67 7.17 12.72
C THR A 209 -12.87 6.75 11.50
N TYR A 210 -12.05 7.65 10.95
CA TYR A 210 -11.24 7.47 9.72
C TYR A 210 -12.08 7.28 8.46
N MET A 211 -13.36 7.61 8.50
CA MET A 211 -14.25 7.52 7.35
C MET A 211 -14.24 8.83 6.57
N THR A 212 -14.16 8.73 5.24
CA THR A 212 -14.20 9.91 4.37
C THR A 212 -15.56 10.59 4.38
N THR A 213 -15.56 11.92 4.51
CA THR A 213 -16.79 12.73 4.61
C THR A 213 -17.53 12.93 3.29
N GLY A 214 -16.91 12.57 2.15
CA GLY A 214 -17.43 12.86 0.81
C GLY A 214 -16.96 14.20 0.24
N GLU A 215 -16.25 15.00 1.04
CA GLU A 215 -15.63 16.26 0.61
C GLU A 215 -14.32 15.99 -0.13
N ILE A 216 -13.99 16.87 -1.09
CA ILE A 216 -12.63 17.03 -1.63
C ILE A 216 -12.16 18.42 -1.23
N ARG A 217 -11.13 18.48 -0.38
CA ARG A 217 -10.65 19.71 0.25
C ARG A 217 -9.26 20.08 -0.29
N SER A 218 -9.01 21.39 -0.50
CA SER A 218 -7.71 21.90 -0.89
C SER A 218 -6.67 21.67 0.20
N VAL A 219 -5.45 21.33 -0.21
CA VAL A 219 -4.29 21.25 0.70
C VAL A 219 -3.72 22.64 1.03
N GLU A 220 -4.02 23.65 0.22
CA GLU A 220 -3.39 24.99 0.28
C GLU A 220 -3.52 25.65 1.65
N GLY A 221 -2.40 26.04 2.23
CA GLY A 221 -2.36 26.70 3.53
C GLY A 221 -2.67 25.81 4.73
N THR A 222 -2.61 24.49 4.55
CA THR A 222 -2.90 23.49 5.60
C THR A 222 -1.68 22.58 5.86
N PRO A 223 -1.64 21.87 6.99
CA PRO A 223 -0.64 20.82 7.23
C PRO A 223 -0.62 19.70 6.21
N MET A 224 -1.63 19.62 5.31
CA MET A 224 -1.74 18.61 4.25
C MET A 224 -1.01 19.01 2.97
N ASP A 225 -0.37 20.19 2.90
CA ASP A 225 0.25 20.73 1.68
C ASP A 225 1.68 20.22 1.48
N PHE A 226 1.84 19.09 0.83
CA PHE A 226 3.12 18.51 0.41
C PHE A 226 3.50 18.80 -1.05
N ARG A 227 2.87 19.79 -1.71
CA ARG A 227 3.25 20.21 -3.08
C ARG A 227 4.67 20.79 -3.13
N LYS A 228 5.15 21.29 -2.00
CA LYS A 228 6.55 21.59 -1.75
C LYS A 228 7.06 20.63 -0.68
N ALA A 229 8.07 19.85 -1.01
CA ALA A 229 8.59 18.85 -0.10
C ALA A 229 9.11 19.45 1.21
N HIS A 230 8.76 18.82 2.32
CA HIS A 230 9.26 19.14 3.66
C HIS A 230 9.22 17.90 4.56
N ALA A 231 9.86 18.00 5.73
CA ALA A 231 9.87 16.90 6.69
C ALA A 231 8.50 16.72 7.35
N LEU A 232 8.09 15.47 7.54
CA LEU A 232 6.81 15.15 8.20
C LEU A 232 6.73 15.76 9.61
N GLU A 233 7.84 15.81 10.35
CA GLU A 233 7.91 16.33 11.71
C GLU A 233 7.49 17.81 11.83
N GLU A 234 7.54 18.58 10.73
CA GLU A 234 7.14 19.97 10.73
C GLU A 234 5.64 20.17 10.98
N THR A 235 4.81 19.19 10.62
CA THR A 235 3.35 19.34 10.60
C THR A 235 2.58 18.17 11.24
N ILE A 236 3.18 16.99 11.40
CA ILE A 236 2.50 15.77 11.88
C ILE A 236 1.90 15.89 13.28
N ASN A 237 2.40 16.81 14.09
CA ASN A 237 1.97 17.03 15.47
C ASN A 237 1.07 18.27 15.62
N ASP A 238 0.64 18.90 14.53
CA ASP A 238 -0.29 20.06 14.59
C ASP A 238 -1.72 19.60 14.89
N THR A 239 -1.99 19.30 16.16
CA THR A 239 -3.32 18.87 16.63
C THR A 239 -4.35 20.01 16.66
N SER A 240 -3.99 21.24 16.34
CA SER A 240 -4.94 22.33 16.11
C SER A 240 -5.74 22.10 14.82
N PHE A 241 -5.12 21.42 13.84
CA PHE A 241 -5.79 21.03 12.60
C PHE A 241 -6.58 19.73 12.80
N ASP A 242 -7.86 19.76 12.41
CA ASP A 242 -8.84 18.69 12.66
C ASP A 242 -8.37 17.33 12.15
N GLN A 243 -7.79 17.28 10.95
CA GLN A 243 -7.38 16.03 10.30
C GLN A 243 -6.19 15.38 11.02
N ILE A 244 -5.19 16.15 11.41
CA ILE A 244 -4.04 15.64 12.19
C ILE A 244 -4.52 15.13 13.56
N ARG A 245 -5.42 15.89 14.20
CA ARG A 245 -6.01 15.49 15.49
C ARG A 245 -6.82 14.20 15.38
N ASN A 246 -7.66 14.05 14.34
CA ASN A 246 -8.52 12.88 14.14
C ASN A 246 -7.69 11.62 13.90
N ALA A 247 -6.65 11.70 13.07
CA ALA A 247 -5.82 10.57 12.70
C ALA A 247 -4.59 10.38 13.63
N THR A 248 -4.31 11.32 14.52
CA THR A 248 -3.09 11.33 15.36
C THR A 248 -1.80 11.28 14.52
N GLY A 249 -1.81 11.94 13.37
CA GLY A 249 -0.81 11.94 12.31
C GLY A 249 -1.47 11.97 10.93
N TYR A 250 -0.82 11.44 9.92
CA TYR A 250 -1.41 11.29 8.60
C TYR A 250 -2.03 9.90 8.44
N ASP A 251 -3.26 9.84 7.98
CA ASP A 251 -3.99 8.65 7.50
C ASP A 251 -5.08 9.11 6.54
N HIS A 252 -4.67 9.69 5.41
CA HIS A 252 -5.58 10.36 4.48
C HIS A 252 -5.24 10.02 3.04
N ASN A 253 -6.23 10.17 2.16
CA ASN A 253 -6.08 10.01 0.73
C ASN A 253 -5.89 11.36 0.05
N TRP A 254 -4.79 11.54 -0.69
CA TRP A 254 -4.55 12.68 -1.59
C TRP A 254 -5.04 12.38 -2.98
N CYS A 255 -5.74 13.36 -3.58
CA CYS A 255 -6.27 13.31 -4.94
C CYS A 255 -5.16 13.70 -5.92
N LEU A 256 -4.64 12.74 -6.67
CA LEU A 256 -3.45 12.94 -7.50
C LEU A 256 -3.73 13.82 -8.74
N ASN A 257 -2.91 14.83 -8.96
CA ASN A 257 -2.95 15.68 -10.15
C ASN A 257 -2.56 14.93 -11.44
N THR A 258 -1.91 13.76 -11.31
CA THR A 258 -1.59 12.85 -12.41
C THR A 258 -2.81 12.11 -12.94
N TYR A 259 -3.94 12.13 -12.22
CA TYR A 259 -5.19 11.51 -12.65
C TYR A 259 -6.16 12.57 -13.19
N LYS A 260 -6.50 12.48 -14.49
CA LYS A 260 -7.41 13.43 -15.16
C LYS A 260 -8.35 12.68 -16.10
N ASN A 261 -9.62 13.11 -16.13
CA ASN A 261 -10.63 12.58 -17.05
C ASN A 261 -10.76 11.04 -17.00
N GLY A 262 -10.73 10.47 -15.80
CA GLY A 262 -10.87 9.03 -15.59
C GLY A 262 -9.61 8.19 -15.88
N LYS A 263 -8.45 8.83 -16.13
CA LYS A 263 -7.21 8.16 -16.48
C LYS A 263 -6.02 8.75 -15.72
N GLY A 264 -5.18 7.87 -15.13
CA GLY A 264 -3.92 8.22 -14.53
C GLY A 264 -2.76 8.23 -15.53
N ASP A 265 -1.80 9.12 -15.33
CA ASP A 265 -0.53 9.20 -16.07
C ASP A 265 0.59 8.62 -15.19
N ASP A 266 0.84 7.32 -15.37
CA ASP A 266 1.87 6.56 -14.65
C ASP A 266 3.31 6.81 -15.15
N THR A 267 3.49 7.77 -16.04
CA THR A 267 4.81 8.25 -16.48
C THR A 267 5.30 9.44 -15.64
N LYS A 268 4.44 10.00 -14.79
CA LYS A 268 4.75 11.16 -13.94
C LYS A 268 4.87 10.76 -12.48
N VAL A 269 5.83 11.38 -11.81
CA VAL A 269 5.98 11.25 -10.35
C VAL A 269 4.72 11.80 -9.66
N CYS A 270 4.10 10.97 -8.83
CA CYS A 270 2.96 11.34 -8.01
C CYS A 270 3.31 11.59 -6.54
N ALA A 271 4.36 10.92 -6.03
CA ALA A 271 4.89 11.12 -4.69
C ALA A 271 6.39 10.88 -4.65
N VAL A 272 7.09 11.54 -3.72
CA VAL A 272 8.48 11.26 -3.37
C VAL A 272 8.61 11.19 -1.87
N LEU A 273 9.23 10.12 -1.37
CA LEU A 273 9.68 10.00 0.02
C LEU A 273 11.22 9.98 0.03
N TRP A 274 11.85 10.73 0.93
CA TRP A 274 13.30 10.83 0.99
C TRP A 274 13.82 10.93 2.43
N SER A 275 14.94 10.27 2.70
CA SER A 275 15.61 10.28 4.00
C SER A 275 16.81 11.24 4.00
N PRO A 276 16.88 12.20 4.93
CA PRO A 276 18.06 13.03 5.13
C PRO A 276 19.22 12.24 5.74
N VAL A 277 18.97 11.06 6.33
CA VAL A 277 19.98 10.23 7.02
C VAL A 277 20.75 9.36 6.03
N THR A 278 20.04 8.53 5.27
CA THR A 278 20.62 7.58 4.32
C THR A 278 20.83 8.17 2.93
N LYS A 279 20.18 9.30 2.64
CA LYS A 279 20.07 9.90 1.31
C LYS A 279 19.37 8.97 0.30
N ILE A 280 18.61 7.99 0.77
CA ILE A 280 17.75 7.16 -0.07
C ILE A 280 16.46 7.93 -0.36
N GLY A 281 16.06 7.91 -1.62
CA GLY A 281 14.77 8.40 -2.09
C GLY A 281 13.98 7.31 -2.80
N LEU A 282 12.66 7.46 -2.77
CA LEU A 282 11.66 6.67 -3.45
C LEU A 282 10.77 7.61 -4.24
N SER A 283 10.74 7.45 -5.56
CA SER A 283 9.78 8.12 -6.45
C SER A 283 8.66 7.14 -6.82
N MET A 284 7.42 7.56 -6.61
CA MET A 284 6.22 6.74 -6.86
C MET A 284 5.53 7.18 -8.15
N TYR A 285 5.04 6.19 -8.90
CA TYR A 285 4.27 6.33 -10.13
C TYR A 285 3.03 5.45 -10.03
N THR A 286 1.88 5.92 -10.50
CA THR A 286 0.65 5.12 -10.52
C THR A 286 -0.36 5.65 -11.55
N ASN A 287 -1.23 4.75 -12.03
CA ASN A 287 -2.41 5.11 -12.81
C ASN A 287 -3.68 5.27 -11.95
N GLU A 288 -3.58 5.11 -10.63
CA GLU A 288 -4.71 5.28 -9.72
C GLU A 288 -4.97 6.77 -9.40
N PRO A 289 -6.21 7.14 -9.04
CA PRO A 289 -6.58 8.53 -8.77
C PRO A 289 -6.08 9.10 -7.46
N GLY A 290 -5.70 8.24 -6.51
CA GLY A 290 -5.32 8.66 -5.17
C GLY A 290 -4.14 7.89 -4.60
N VAL A 291 -3.56 8.49 -3.58
CA VAL A 291 -2.57 7.85 -2.71
C VAL A 291 -2.97 8.07 -1.26
N GLN A 292 -3.13 6.98 -0.51
CA GLN A 292 -3.20 7.05 0.95
C GLN A 292 -1.79 7.24 1.49
N VAL A 293 -1.61 8.25 2.33
CA VAL A 293 -0.40 8.41 3.13
C VAL A 293 -0.74 8.10 4.57
N TYR A 294 -0.10 7.07 5.11
CA TYR A 294 -0.27 6.62 6.47
C TYR A 294 1.07 6.61 7.20
N THR A 295 1.15 7.25 8.34
CA THR A 295 2.42 7.47 9.08
C THR A 295 2.63 6.50 10.25
N GLY A 296 2.04 5.30 10.20
CA GLY A 296 2.24 4.30 11.24
C GLY A 296 1.71 4.74 12.61
N ASN A 297 0.55 5.42 12.63
CA ASN A 297 -0.03 6.05 13.83
C ASN A 297 -0.37 5.03 14.93
N PHE A 298 -0.60 3.76 14.56
CA PHE A 298 -0.97 2.65 15.45
C PHE A 298 0.15 1.63 15.62
N GLN A 299 1.35 1.91 15.16
CA GLN A 299 2.51 1.06 15.44
C GLN A 299 2.84 1.05 16.93
N GLY A 300 3.49 -0.02 17.39
CA GLY A 300 3.89 -0.18 18.81
C GLY A 300 2.98 -1.07 19.65
N THR A 301 1.89 -1.59 19.06
CA THR A 301 0.91 -2.42 19.77
C THR A 301 0.91 -3.84 19.20
N GLY A 302 1.72 -4.78 19.69
CA GLY A 302 1.41 -6.17 19.39
C GLY A 302 2.57 -7.05 18.94
N VAL A 303 2.45 -7.63 17.76
CA VAL A 303 3.23 -8.77 17.25
C VAL A 303 4.71 -8.47 17.11
N SER A 304 5.56 -9.51 17.23
CA SER A 304 7.01 -9.43 17.03
C SER A 304 7.33 -8.94 15.61
N CYS A 305 8.19 -7.93 15.54
CA CYS A 305 8.63 -7.32 14.28
C CYS A 305 10.02 -7.82 13.88
N LYS A 306 10.51 -7.41 12.71
CA LYS A 306 11.85 -7.80 12.23
C LYS A 306 12.92 -7.56 13.30
N HIS A 307 13.81 -8.53 13.45
CA HIS A 307 14.93 -8.50 14.42
C HIS A 307 14.49 -8.35 15.87
N GLY A 308 13.24 -8.73 16.21
CA GLY A 308 12.67 -8.58 17.54
C GLY A 308 12.47 -7.13 17.99
N ILE A 309 12.55 -6.16 17.06
CA ILE A 309 12.37 -4.72 17.36
C ILE A 309 10.88 -4.44 17.49
N LYS A 310 10.49 -3.68 18.53
CA LYS A 310 9.15 -3.09 18.59
C LYS A 310 9.14 -1.79 17.81
N TYR A 311 8.31 -1.71 16.78
CA TYR A 311 8.20 -0.51 15.98
C TYR A 311 7.50 0.60 16.77
N PRO A 312 8.11 1.78 16.94
CA PRO A 312 7.45 2.91 17.60
C PRO A 312 6.37 3.50 16.70
N LYS A 313 5.51 4.31 17.29
CA LYS A 313 4.58 5.18 16.54
C LYS A 313 5.37 6.05 15.56
N HIS A 314 4.81 6.32 14.40
CA HIS A 314 5.41 7.16 13.35
C HIS A 314 6.77 6.66 12.83
N VAL A 315 7.04 5.37 12.94
CA VAL A 315 8.30 4.76 12.47
C VAL A 315 8.43 4.76 10.95
N SER A 316 7.33 4.87 10.22
CA SER A 316 7.28 4.62 8.77
C SER A 316 6.20 5.42 8.07
N VAL A 317 6.25 5.38 6.74
CA VAL A 317 5.25 5.95 5.85
C VAL A 317 4.74 4.87 4.88
N CYS A 318 3.43 4.68 4.79
CA CYS A 318 2.80 3.93 3.71
C CYS A 318 2.40 4.87 2.58
N LEU A 319 2.61 4.45 1.35
CA LEU A 319 2.18 5.13 0.12
C LEU A 319 1.33 4.15 -0.69
N GLU A 320 0.02 4.20 -0.50
CA GLU A 320 -0.90 3.20 -1.05
C GLU A 320 -1.68 3.80 -2.21
N SER A 321 -1.33 3.41 -3.45
CA SER A 321 -2.10 3.84 -4.63
C SER A 321 -3.48 3.19 -4.63
N GLN A 322 -4.54 3.96 -4.84
CA GLN A 322 -5.90 3.45 -4.69
C GLN A 322 -6.97 4.33 -5.36
N LYS A 323 -8.20 3.79 -5.48
CA LYS A 323 -9.42 4.59 -5.53
C LYS A 323 -9.62 5.25 -4.17
N TYR A 324 -10.35 6.36 -4.12
CA TYR A 324 -10.60 7.02 -2.83
C TYR A 324 -11.37 6.10 -1.88
N PRO A 325 -11.10 6.16 -0.56
CA PRO A 325 -11.82 5.34 0.42
C PRO A 325 -13.32 5.56 0.33
N ASP A 326 -14.11 4.49 0.40
CA ASP A 326 -15.56 4.50 0.30
C ASP A 326 -16.14 4.99 -1.05
N SER A 327 -15.37 4.92 -2.14
CA SER A 327 -15.85 5.29 -3.48
C SER A 327 -17.15 4.59 -3.92
N PRO A 328 -17.46 3.34 -3.52
CA PRO A 328 -18.74 2.73 -3.89
C PRO A 328 -19.97 3.52 -3.40
N ASN A 329 -19.83 4.25 -2.28
CA ASN A 329 -20.88 5.06 -1.68
C ASN A 329 -20.77 6.56 -2.03
N LYS A 330 -19.85 6.94 -2.90
CA LYS A 330 -19.58 8.32 -3.32
C LYS A 330 -19.64 8.43 -4.85
N PRO A 331 -20.84 8.59 -5.44
CA PRO A 331 -21.05 8.45 -6.89
C PRO A 331 -20.29 9.46 -7.77
N ASN A 332 -19.83 10.57 -7.19
CA ASN A 332 -19.06 11.60 -7.89
C ASN A 332 -17.54 11.33 -7.87
N TRP A 333 -17.09 10.27 -7.20
CA TRP A 333 -15.69 9.90 -7.10
C TRP A 333 -15.27 8.89 -8.16
N PRO A 334 -13.97 8.66 -8.38
CA PRO A 334 -13.50 7.64 -9.32
C PRO A 334 -14.11 6.28 -9.05
N SER A 335 -14.73 5.71 -10.07
CA SER A 335 -15.54 4.49 -9.97
C SER A 335 -14.70 3.25 -9.62
N PRO A 336 -15.10 2.46 -8.61
CA PRO A 336 -14.47 1.18 -8.30
C PRO A 336 -15.19 -0.01 -8.97
N TYR A 337 -16.26 0.22 -9.72
CA TYR A 337 -17.10 -0.81 -10.30
C TYR A 337 -16.40 -1.57 -11.42
N LEU A 338 -16.58 -2.87 -11.44
CA LEU A 338 -16.10 -3.80 -12.47
C LEU A 338 -17.28 -4.66 -12.95
N LYS A 339 -17.55 -4.63 -14.25
CA LYS A 339 -18.60 -5.43 -14.87
C LYS A 339 -18.07 -6.74 -15.44
N PRO A 340 -18.93 -7.75 -15.62
CA PRO A 340 -18.56 -8.96 -16.35
C PRO A 340 -17.96 -8.64 -17.72
N GLY A 341 -16.82 -9.26 -18.05
CA GLY A 341 -16.11 -9.03 -19.29
C GLY A 341 -15.18 -7.83 -19.31
N GLU A 342 -15.29 -6.91 -18.38
CA GLU A 342 -14.29 -5.84 -18.18
C GLU A 342 -13.05 -6.38 -17.47
N LYS A 343 -11.93 -5.68 -17.65
CA LYS A 343 -10.66 -5.97 -16.96
C LYS A 343 -10.27 -4.78 -16.13
N TYR A 344 -10.12 -4.99 -14.83
CA TYR A 344 -9.45 -4.04 -13.95
C TYR A 344 -7.94 -4.11 -14.20
N TYR A 345 -7.30 -2.95 -14.27
CA TYR A 345 -5.86 -2.81 -14.33
C TYR A 345 -5.43 -1.66 -13.44
N SER A 346 -4.54 -1.95 -12.50
CA SER A 346 -3.86 -0.97 -11.67
C SER A 346 -2.36 -1.17 -11.76
N HIS A 347 -1.63 -0.07 -11.73
CA HIS A 347 -0.18 -0.03 -11.78
C HIS A 347 0.36 0.89 -10.70
N VAL A 348 1.38 0.41 -9.99
CA VAL A 348 2.22 1.23 -9.12
C VAL A 348 3.68 0.85 -9.29
N ALA A 349 4.56 1.83 -9.30
CA ALA A 349 6.00 1.62 -9.35
C ALA A 349 6.71 2.48 -8.32
N TYR A 350 7.71 1.90 -7.67
CA TYR A 350 8.62 2.57 -6.76
C TYR A 350 10.02 2.53 -7.35
N ARG A 351 10.54 3.70 -7.73
CA ARG A 351 11.92 3.86 -8.20
C ARG A 351 12.79 4.33 -7.04
N PHE A 352 13.82 3.54 -6.71
CA PHE A 352 14.76 3.85 -5.65
C PHE A 352 16.02 4.50 -6.19
N TRP A 353 16.49 5.53 -5.51
CA TRP A 353 17.67 6.28 -5.85
C TRP A 353 18.41 6.76 -4.59
N THR A 354 19.65 7.24 -4.74
CA THR A 354 20.45 7.81 -3.64
C THR A 354 21.01 9.17 -4.05
N GLY A 355 21.17 10.06 -3.07
CA GLY A 355 21.71 11.41 -3.24
C GLY A 355 20.82 12.48 -2.64
N GLU A 356 21.06 13.73 -3.02
CA GLU A 356 20.26 14.87 -2.52
C GLU A 356 18.82 14.79 -3.04
N PHE A 357 17.88 15.36 -2.29
CA PHE A 357 16.47 15.39 -2.64
C PHE A 357 16.23 15.92 -4.06
N GLY A 358 15.32 15.28 -4.79
CA GLY A 358 14.87 15.71 -6.11
C GLY A 358 13.61 14.99 -6.54
N ILE A 359 12.69 15.71 -7.20
CA ILE A 359 11.40 15.17 -7.62
C ILE A 359 11.54 14.30 -8.89
N ASP A 360 12.43 14.69 -9.80
CA ASP A 360 12.59 14.06 -11.13
C ASP A 360 13.72 13.01 -11.15
N LYS A 361 14.01 12.36 -10.02
CA LYS A 361 15.08 11.34 -9.92
C LYS A 361 14.57 9.93 -10.07
#